data_666f7a334e2f4e7580dbd8ece9bc8ba7
#
_entry.id   666f7a334e2f4e7580dbd8ece9bc8ba7
#
_cell.length_a   1.000
_cell.length_b   1.000
_cell.length_c   1.000
_cell.angle_alpha   90.00
_cell.angle_beta   90.00
_cell.angle_gamma   90.00
#
_symmetry.space_group_name_H-M   'P 1'
#
loop_
_entity.id
_entity.type
_entity.pdbx_description
1 polymer ?
#
loop_
_entity_poly.entity_id
_entity_poly.type
_entity_poly.pdbx_seq_one_letter_code
_entity_poly.pdbx_strand_id
1 'polypeptide(L)'
;MVQALRTITLDADSQLFFDLFVQLMRLAYTRKVKEMKQWSEKVNDMGRERIKAFLEYCQKMTRENFVYNFGKQDELNYMSEREAQFAIKFAPFINERNVIGIMKELSLAQRDILQNASPKIVLFDFALKMIVLIKNR
;
A
#
# COMPACT_ATOMS: atom_id res chain seq x y z
N MET A 1 22.93 -10.39 16.92
CA MET A 1 22.01 -11.54 16.93
C MET A 1 20.55 -11.11 16.91
N VAL A 2 20.18 -10.15 17.77
CA VAL A 2 18.82 -9.58 17.76
C VAL A 2 18.52 -8.94 16.41
N GLN A 3 19.50 -8.32 15.78
CA GLN A 3 19.34 -7.71 14.47
C GLN A 3 19.00 -8.73 13.38
N ALA A 4 19.60 -9.91 13.43
CA ALA A 4 19.35 -10.96 12.43
C ALA A 4 17.90 -11.45 12.51
N LEU A 5 17.39 -11.70 13.71
CA LEU A 5 16.00 -12.11 13.91
C LEU A 5 15.02 -11.02 13.47
N ARG A 6 15.36 -9.78 13.80
CA ARG A 6 14.54 -8.63 13.43
C ARG A 6 14.50 -8.46 11.92
N THR A 7 15.63 -8.65 11.24
CA THR A 7 15.70 -8.56 9.78
C THR A 7 14.82 -9.64 9.12
N ILE A 8 14.87 -10.86 9.62
CA ILE A 8 14.05 -11.95 9.09
C ILE A 8 12.56 -11.63 9.25
N THR A 9 12.14 -11.13 10.40
CA THR A 9 10.75 -10.76 10.66
C THR A 9 10.31 -9.63 9.74
N LEU A 10 11.16 -8.60 9.57
CA LEU A 10 10.87 -7.49 8.69
C LEU A 10 10.75 -7.93 7.24
N ASP A 11 11.61 -8.85 6.79
CA ASP A 11 11.55 -9.37 5.43
C ASP A 11 10.25 -10.14 5.18
N ALA A 12 9.82 -10.96 6.14
CA ALA A 12 8.58 -11.71 6.02
C ALA A 12 7.38 -10.78 5.96
N ASP A 13 7.34 -9.76 6.82
CA ASP A 13 6.26 -8.77 6.82
C ASP A 13 6.30 -7.93 5.54
N SER A 14 7.49 -7.57 5.07
CA SER A 14 7.62 -6.80 3.84
C SER A 14 7.08 -7.54 2.64
N GLN A 15 7.33 -8.85 2.54
CA GLN A 15 6.77 -9.66 1.45
C GLN A 15 5.26 -9.74 1.53
N LEU A 16 4.72 -9.95 2.73
CA LEU A 16 3.28 -9.98 2.94
C LEU A 16 2.64 -8.65 2.55
N PHE A 17 3.23 -7.55 3.01
CA PHE A 17 2.73 -6.22 2.71
C PHE A 17 2.80 -5.92 1.21
N PHE A 18 3.89 -6.32 0.57
CA PHE A 18 4.02 -6.16 -0.87
C PHE A 18 2.92 -6.91 -1.61
N ASP A 19 2.67 -8.17 -1.26
CA ASP A 19 1.62 -8.97 -1.89
C ASP A 19 0.24 -8.33 -1.69
N LEU A 20 -0.04 -7.84 -0.50
CA LEU A 20 -1.31 -7.16 -0.21
C LEU A 20 -1.44 -5.86 -0.98
N PHE A 21 -0.36 -5.11 -1.10
CA PHE A 21 -0.36 -3.85 -1.85
C PHE A 21 -0.61 -4.10 -3.35
N VAL A 22 0.08 -5.08 -3.93
CA VAL A 22 -0.11 -5.44 -5.34
C VAL A 22 -1.54 -5.91 -5.58
N GLN A 23 -2.07 -6.73 -4.68
CA GLN A 23 -3.45 -7.22 -4.77
C GLN A 23 -4.43 -6.05 -4.75
N LEU A 24 -4.24 -5.11 -3.82
CA LEU A 24 -5.09 -3.92 -3.74
C LEU A 24 -5.07 -3.13 -5.04
N MET A 25 -3.88 -2.88 -5.59
CA MET A 25 -3.76 -2.10 -6.82
C MET A 25 -4.42 -2.79 -8.01
N ARG A 26 -4.29 -4.11 -8.10
CA ARG A 26 -4.97 -4.87 -9.15
C ARG A 26 -6.48 -4.82 -9.02
N LEU A 27 -6.98 -4.94 -7.78
CA LEU A 27 -8.42 -4.85 -7.53
C LEU A 27 -8.96 -3.47 -7.85
N ALA A 28 -8.21 -2.42 -7.49
CA ALA A 28 -8.59 -1.05 -7.79
C ALA A 28 -8.63 -0.80 -9.30
N TYR A 29 -7.64 -1.28 -10.02
CA TYR A 29 -7.57 -1.12 -11.47
C TYR A 29 -8.71 -1.85 -12.16
N THR A 30 -9.05 -3.06 -11.71
CA THR A 30 -10.09 -3.89 -12.30
C THR A 30 -11.48 -3.65 -11.70
N ARG A 31 -11.59 -2.80 -10.69
CA ARG A 31 -12.84 -2.42 -10.02
C ARG A 31 -13.58 -3.61 -9.43
N LYS A 32 -12.88 -4.55 -8.85
CA LYS A 32 -13.49 -5.75 -8.28
C LYS A 32 -13.88 -5.52 -6.83
N VAL A 33 -15.02 -4.86 -6.63
CA VAL A 33 -15.50 -4.45 -5.31
C VAL A 33 -15.73 -5.64 -4.38
N LYS A 34 -16.28 -6.73 -4.88
CA LYS A 34 -16.52 -7.92 -4.08
C LYS A 34 -15.23 -8.49 -3.52
N GLU A 35 -14.21 -8.58 -4.36
CA GLU A 35 -12.89 -9.06 -3.96
C GLU A 35 -12.19 -8.08 -3.01
N MET A 36 -12.48 -6.79 -3.13
CA MET A 36 -11.97 -5.78 -2.19
C MET A 36 -12.51 -6.01 -0.79
N LYS A 37 -13.76 -6.43 -0.67
CA LYS A 37 -14.33 -6.77 0.64
C LYS A 37 -13.57 -7.94 1.26
N GLN A 38 -13.27 -8.97 0.46
CA GLN A 38 -12.49 -10.11 0.93
C GLN A 38 -11.08 -9.69 1.31
N TRP A 39 -10.47 -8.80 0.53
CA TRP A 39 -9.15 -8.25 0.83
C TRP A 39 -9.15 -7.51 2.17
N SER A 40 -10.15 -6.67 2.41
CA SER A 40 -10.25 -5.92 3.66
C SER A 40 -10.40 -6.84 4.87
N GLU A 41 -11.14 -7.93 4.72
CA GLU A 41 -11.29 -8.93 5.78
C GLU A 41 -9.95 -9.64 6.06
N LYS A 42 -9.23 -9.97 5.01
CA LYS A 42 -7.91 -10.61 5.12
C LYS A 42 -6.92 -9.71 5.84
N VAL A 43 -6.88 -8.42 5.48
CA VAL A 43 -6.00 -7.46 6.13
C VAL A 43 -6.42 -7.23 7.58
N ASN A 44 -7.73 -7.18 7.84
CA ASN A 44 -8.25 -7.03 9.19
C ASN A 44 -7.75 -8.13 10.13
N ASP A 45 -7.59 -9.35 9.61
CA ASP A 45 -7.16 -10.49 10.42
C ASP A 45 -5.72 -10.38 10.89
N MET A 46 -4.93 -9.45 10.35
CA MET A 46 -3.54 -9.24 10.78
C MET A 46 -3.41 -8.57 12.15
N GLY A 47 -4.46 -7.87 12.59
CA GLY A 47 -4.41 -7.10 13.83
C GLY A 47 -3.98 -5.66 13.61
N ARG A 48 -4.32 -4.78 14.56
CA ARG A 48 -4.17 -3.33 14.41
C ARG A 48 -2.73 -2.89 14.17
N GLU A 49 -1.78 -3.47 14.89
CA GLU A 49 -0.37 -3.06 14.75
C GLU A 49 0.17 -3.35 13.37
N ARG A 50 -0.14 -4.53 12.83
CA ARG A 50 0.33 -4.90 11.49
C ARG A 50 -0.42 -4.12 10.43
N ILE A 51 -1.70 -3.81 10.64
CA ILE A 51 -2.47 -2.95 9.74
C ILE A 51 -1.83 -1.56 9.66
N LYS A 52 -1.45 -1.00 10.80
CA LYS A 52 -0.78 0.29 10.85
C LYS A 52 0.53 0.25 10.07
N ALA A 53 1.34 -0.78 10.29
CA ALA A 53 2.60 -0.96 9.57
C ALA A 53 2.36 -1.13 8.07
N PHE A 54 1.31 -1.85 7.69
CA PHE A 54 0.95 -2.03 6.28
C PHE A 54 0.58 -0.70 5.63
N LEU A 55 -0.21 0.13 6.31
CA LEU A 55 -0.57 1.44 5.76
C LEU A 55 0.64 2.34 5.60
N GLU A 56 1.58 2.29 6.54
CA GLU A 56 2.86 3.00 6.39
C GLU A 56 3.65 2.48 5.20
N TYR A 57 3.64 1.17 5.00
CA TYR A 57 4.27 0.55 3.83
C TYR A 57 3.64 1.04 2.53
N CYS A 58 2.31 1.15 2.49
CA CYS A 58 1.60 1.66 1.32
C CYS A 58 2.01 3.10 1.01
N GLN A 59 2.20 3.94 2.04
CA GLN A 59 2.68 5.32 1.85
C GLN A 59 4.08 5.32 1.25
N LYS A 60 4.96 4.48 1.76
CA LYS A 60 6.32 4.35 1.22
C LYS A 60 6.28 3.95 -0.25
N MET A 61 5.51 2.92 -0.59
CA MET A 61 5.43 2.44 -1.96
C MET A 61 4.84 3.48 -2.90
N THR A 62 3.83 4.21 -2.45
CA THR A 62 3.23 5.27 -3.26
C THR A 62 4.25 6.35 -3.56
N ARG A 63 4.99 6.80 -2.55
CA ARG A 63 6.03 7.82 -2.71
C ARG A 63 7.15 7.35 -3.62
N GLU A 64 7.64 6.12 -3.39
CA GLU A 64 8.73 5.56 -4.19
C GLU A 64 8.34 5.44 -5.67
N ASN A 65 7.11 5.00 -5.95
CA ASN A 65 6.64 4.89 -7.31
C ASN A 65 6.46 6.26 -7.95
N PHE A 66 6.03 7.26 -7.19
CA PHE A 66 5.92 8.61 -7.68
C PHE A 66 7.29 9.17 -8.07
N VAL A 67 8.28 9.01 -7.19
CA VAL A 67 9.66 9.47 -7.43
C VAL A 67 10.27 8.74 -8.64
N TYR A 68 9.96 7.47 -8.82
CA TYR A 68 10.44 6.68 -9.95
C TYR A 68 10.12 7.36 -11.29
N ASN A 69 8.95 8.01 -11.38
CA ASN A 69 8.51 8.67 -12.60
C ASN A 69 9.39 9.87 -13.01
N PHE A 70 10.22 10.37 -12.09
CA PHE A 70 11.11 11.48 -12.37
C PHE A 70 12.52 11.03 -12.80
N GLY A 71 12.68 9.75 -13.11
CA GLY A 71 13.95 9.22 -13.58
C GLY A 71 15.01 9.08 -12.50
N LYS A 72 14.62 9.07 -11.24
CA LYS A 72 15.54 8.96 -10.10
C LYS A 72 15.66 7.53 -9.61
N GLN A 73 15.77 6.59 -10.53
CA GLN A 73 15.84 5.17 -10.19
C GLN A 73 17.05 4.85 -9.30
N ASP A 74 18.12 5.58 -9.44
CA ASP A 74 19.33 5.37 -8.63
C ASP A 74 19.11 5.69 -7.16
N GLU A 75 18.11 6.52 -6.85
CA GLU A 75 17.78 6.91 -5.49
C GLU A 75 16.77 5.94 -4.83
N LEU A 76 16.34 4.91 -5.56
CA LEU A 76 15.35 3.95 -5.09
C LEU A 76 16.01 2.69 -4.49
N ASN A 77 17.14 2.88 -3.79
CA ASN A 77 17.86 1.79 -3.15
C ASN A 77 17.08 1.15 -1.99
N TYR A 78 15.96 1.74 -1.62
CA TYR A 78 15.11 1.25 -0.53
C TYR A 78 14.08 0.23 -0.99
N MET A 79 13.95 0.03 -2.31
CA MET A 79 13.07 -0.97 -2.87
C MET A 79 13.78 -2.30 -3.02
N SER A 80 13.08 -3.39 -2.69
CA SER A 80 13.55 -4.72 -3.02
C SER A 80 13.49 -4.92 -4.54
N GLU A 81 14.12 -5.99 -5.01
CA GLU A 81 14.09 -6.31 -6.45
C GLU A 81 12.66 -6.51 -6.94
N ARG A 82 11.82 -7.20 -6.16
CA ARG A 82 10.41 -7.42 -6.50
C ARG A 82 9.65 -6.11 -6.57
N GLU A 83 9.89 -5.22 -5.62
CA GLU A 83 9.26 -3.90 -5.59
C GLU A 83 9.68 -3.06 -6.79
N ALA A 84 10.96 -3.11 -7.15
CA ALA A 84 11.47 -2.37 -8.30
C ALA A 84 10.88 -2.88 -9.61
N GLN A 85 10.75 -4.21 -9.76
CA GLN A 85 10.12 -4.79 -10.94
C GLN A 85 8.66 -4.40 -11.06
N PHE A 86 7.95 -4.37 -9.94
CA PHE A 86 6.56 -3.92 -9.90
C PHE A 86 6.46 -2.45 -10.28
N ALA A 87 7.40 -1.61 -9.80
CA ALA A 87 7.40 -0.18 -10.07
C ALA A 87 7.47 0.13 -11.56
N ILE A 88 8.20 -0.66 -12.34
CA ILE A 88 8.31 -0.45 -13.79
C ILE A 88 6.93 -0.41 -14.44
N LYS A 89 6.02 -1.26 -13.99
CA LYS A 89 4.67 -1.37 -14.55
C LYS A 89 3.67 -0.47 -13.83
N PHE A 90 3.86 -0.25 -12.53
CA PHE A 90 2.87 0.44 -11.70
C PHE A 90 3.12 1.94 -11.59
N ALA A 91 4.39 2.38 -11.60
CA ALA A 91 4.70 3.80 -11.39
C ALA A 91 3.90 4.74 -12.31
N PRO A 92 3.65 4.40 -13.60
CA PRO A 92 2.87 5.29 -14.46
C PRO A 92 1.45 5.56 -13.96
N PHE A 93 0.91 4.74 -13.06
CA PHE A 93 -0.42 4.95 -12.48
C PHE A 93 -0.41 5.96 -11.35
N ILE A 94 0.77 6.30 -10.81
CA ILE A 94 0.93 7.28 -9.73
C ILE A 94 1.45 8.58 -10.35
N ASN A 95 0.68 9.66 -10.23
CA ASN A 95 1.01 10.93 -10.85
C ASN A 95 0.66 12.08 -9.91
N GLU A 96 0.92 13.32 -10.37
CA GLU A 96 0.67 14.51 -9.57
C GLU A 96 -0.80 14.69 -9.20
N ARG A 97 -1.70 14.14 -10.01
CA ARG A 97 -3.15 14.29 -9.78
C ARG A 97 -3.65 13.39 -8.66
N ASN A 98 -3.05 12.19 -8.51
CA ASN A 98 -3.56 11.22 -7.55
C ASN A 98 -2.67 10.98 -6.34
N VAL A 99 -1.37 11.31 -6.41
CA VAL A 99 -0.44 10.99 -5.32
C VAL A 99 -0.86 11.65 -4.00
N ILE A 100 -1.27 12.91 -4.05
CA ILE A 100 -1.69 13.64 -2.85
C ILE A 100 -2.95 13.01 -2.28
N GLY A 101 -3.92 12.66 -3.13
CA GLY A 101 -5.14 12.00 -2.70
C GLY A 101 -4.88 10.64 -2.07
N ILE A 102 -4.00 9.85 -2.66
CA ILE A 102 -3.64 8.54 -2.11
C ILE A 102 -2.99 8.69 -0.75
N MET A 103 -2.01 9.61 -0.62
CA MET A 103 -1.33 9.85 0.64
C MET A 103 -2.29 10.35 1.72
N LYS A 104 -3.23 11.22 1.33
CA LYS A 104 -4.26 11.73 2.25
C LYS A 104 -5.15 10.59 2.74
N GLU A 105 -5.62 9.73 1.85
CA GLU A 105 -6.48 8.63 2.25
C GLU A 105 -5.76 7.63 3.15
N LEU A 106 -4.48 7.39 2.90
CA LEU A 106 -3.66 6.54 3.77
C LEU A 106 -3.51 7.15 5.16
N SER A 107 -3.29 8.47 5.23
CA SER A 107 -3.19 9.16 6.52
C SER A 107 -4.52 9.11 7.29
N LEU A 108 -5.64 9.30 6.60
CA LEU A 108 -6.96 9.23 7.22
C LEU A 108 -7.27 7.83 7.73
N ALA A 109 -6.90 6.80 6.96
CA ALA A 109 -7.09 5.41 7.38
C ALA A 109 -6.27 5.11 8.64
N GLN A 110 -5.02 5.56 8.70
CA GLN A 110 -4.19 5.38 9.88
C GLN A 110 -4.79 6.07 11.10
N ARG A 111 -5.27 7.29 10.92
CA ARG A 111 -5.92 8.03 12.00
C ARG A 111 -7.14 7.28 12.53
N ASP A 112 -7.97 6.78 11.62
CA ASP A 112 -9.19 6.08 12.01
C ASP A 112 -8.88 4.77 12.76
N ILE A 113 -7.84 4.05 12.34
CA ILE A 113 -7.39 2.85 13.05
C ILE A 113 -6.93 3.20 14.47
N LEU A 114 -6.19 4.30 14.62
CA LEU A 114 -5.73 4.75 15.94
C LEU A 114 -6.88 5.19 16.83
N GLN A 115 -7.98 5.65 16.25
CA GLN A 115 -9.17 6.08 17.00
C GLN A 115 -10.18 4.95 17.23
N ASN A 116 -9.71 3.70 17.12
CA ASN A 116 -10.51 2.51 17.38
C ASN A 116 -11.68 2.28 16.41
N ALA A 117 -11.63 2.88 15.22
CA ALA A 117 -12.59 2.56 14.18
C ALA A 117 -12.42 1.11 13.73
N SER A 118 -13.47 0.51 13.17
CA SER A 118 -13.40 -0.85 12.65
C SER A 118 -12.39 -0.93 11.51
N PRO A 119 -11.29 -1.69 11.65
CA PRO A 119 -10.31 -1.78 10.58
C PRO A 119 -10.90 -2.32 9.27
N LYS A 120 -11.81 -3.29 9.37
CA LYS A 120 -12.46 -3.87 8.19
C LYS A 120 -13.19 -2.80 7.37
N ILE A 121 -13.93 -1.92 8.05
CA ILE A 121 -14.69 -0.86 7.39
C ILE A 121 -13.74 0.19 6.83
N VAL A 122 -12.73 0.60 7.60
CA VAL A 122 -11.74 1.60 7.17
C VAL A 122 -10.99 1.11 5.93
N LEU A 123 -10.56 -0.14 5.93
CA LEU A 123 -9.79 -0.72 4.81
C LEU A 123 -10.64 -0.86 3.57
N PHE A 124 -11.90 -1.28 3.71
CA PHE A 124 -12.80 -1.40 2.57
C PHE A 124 -13.08 -0.03 1.95
N ASP A 125 -13.36 0.97 2.79
CA ASP A 125 -13.58 2.34 2.33
C ASP A 125 -12.34 2.89 1.59
N PHE A 126 -11.16 2.66 2.16
CA PHE A 126 -9.90 3.04 1.52
C PHE A 126 -9.75 2.37 0.16
N ALA A 127 -10.02 1.07 0.07
CA ALA A 127 -9.91 0.33 -1.18
C ALA A 127 -10.86 0.90 -2.25
N LEU A 128 -12.09 1.23 -1.87
CA LEU A 128 -13.06 1.82 -2.79
C LEU A 128 -12.58 3.18 -3.32
N LYS A 129 -11.98 4.00 -2.44
CA LYS A 129 -11.44 5.29 -2.86
C LYS A 129 -10.27 5.14 -3.81
N MET A 130 -9.49 4.07 -3.69
CA MET A 130 -8.40 3.80 -4.60
C MET A 130 -8.88 3.58 -6.05
N ILE A 131 -10.08 3.05 -6.24
CA ILE A 131 -10.65 2.89 -7.59
C ILE A 131 -10.70 4.24 -8.29
N VAL A 132 -11.21 5.26 -7.61
CA VAL A 132 -11.34 6.61 -8.17
C VAL A 132 -9.96 7.24 -8.38
N LEU A 133 -9.07 7.10 -7.40
CA LEU A 133 -7.75 7.71 -7.44
C LEU A 133 -6.88 7.14 -8.56
N ILE A 134 -6.87 5.82 -8.71
CA ILE A 134 -6.10 5.16 -9.77
C ILE A 134 -6.66 5.53 -11.15
N LYS A 135 -7.96 5.73 -11.26
CA LYS A 135 -8.62 6.11 -12.52
C LYS A 135 -8.26 7.53 -12.93
N ASN A 136 -7.98 8.42 -12.00
CA ASN A 136 -7.67 9.82 -12.24
C ASN A 136 -6.20 10.01 -12.69
N ARG A 137 -5.84 9.41 -13.79
CA ARG A 137 -4.48 9.54 -14.33
C ARG A 137 -4.35 10.75 -15.22
#